data_51438cc00fd894205870b1437925ef9e
#
_entry.id   51438cc00fd894205870b1437925ef9e
#
_cell.length_a   1.000
_cell.length_b   1.000
_cell.length_c   1.000
_cell.angle_alpha   90.00
_cell.angle_beta   90.00
_cell.angle_gamma   90.00
#
_symmetry.space_group_name_H-M   'P 1'
#
loop_
_entity.id
_entity.type
_entity.pdbx_description
1 polymer ?
#
loop_
_entity_poly.entity_id
_entity_poly.type
_entity_poly.pdbx_seq_one_letter_code
_entity_poly.pdbx_strand_id
1 'polypeptide(L)'
;MNILTVSNDAGLLAALSGVLEELFPDAAITRGTDPLMAGKYAFHHEVDILLADVDMKRMDGIQLIHFVRQEQPAVRAYLLGQESTLCGLPLSMPEDMAGLIVLPFTAAELAAVLNVSAAKNEEG
;
A
#
# COMPACT_ATOMS: atom_id res chain seq x y z
N MET A 1 -13.03 -7.22 -1.85
CA MET A 1 -11.70 -6.84 -1.31
C MET A 1 -11.55 -5.34 -1.37
N ASN A 2 -11.05 -4.76 -0.31
CA ASN A 2 -10.87 -3.32 -0.19
C ASN A 2 -9.39 -2.96 -0.21
N ILE A 3 -9.00 -2.09 -1.14
CA ILE A 3 -7.62 -1.63 -1.28
C ILE A 3 -7.58 -0.13 -0.99
N LEU A 4 -6.72 0.26 -0.05
CA LEU A 4 -6.50 1.66 0.29
C LEU A 4 -5.13 2.09 -0.19
N THR A 5 -5.08 3.12 -1.02
CA THR A 5 -3.82 3.69 -1.50
C THR A 5 -3.65 5.10 -0.94
N VAL A 6 -2.48 5.40 -0.41
CA VAL A 6 -2.23 6.68 0.26
C VAL A 6 -0.93 7.29 -0.22
N SER A 7 -1.01 8.53 -0.72
CA SER A 7 0.13 9.32 -1.13
C SER A 7 -0.28 10.79 -1.23
N ASN A 8 0.64 11.70 -0.95
CA ASN A 8 0.37 13.13 -1.21
C ASN A 8 0.35 13.46 -2.72
N ASP A 9 0.84 12.55 -3.56
CA ASP A 9 0.92 12.73 -5.00
C ASP A 9 -0.32 12.12 -5.68
N ALA A 10 -1.23 12.99 -6.11
CA ALA A 10 -2.47 12.55 -6.77
C ALA A 10 -2.20 11.84 -8.10
N GLY A 11 -1.13 12.22 -8.80
CA GLY A 11 -0.75 11.56 -10.05
C GLY A 11 -0.33 10.12 -9.82
N LEU A 12 0.44 9.88 -8.75
CA LEU A 12 0.83 8.52 -8.37
C LEU A 12 -0.39 7.69 -8.00
N LEU A 13 -1.32 8.26 -7.25
CA LEU A 13 -2.55 7.56 -6.88
C LEU A 13 -3.38 7.17 -8.10
N ALA A 14 -3.46 8.07 -9.08
CA ALA A 14 -4.18 7.77 -10.32
C ALA A 14 -3.53 6.62 -11.08
N ALA A 15 -2.21 6.63 -11.18
CA ALA A 15 -1.48 5.56 -11.87
C ALA A 15 -1.64 4.21 -11.14
N LEU A 16 -1.52 4.22 -9.82
CA LEU A 16 -1.72 3.01 -9.02
C LEU A 16 -3.13 2.46 -9.20
N SER A 17 -4.13 3.33 -9.12
CA SER A 17 -5.53 2.91 -9.23
C SER A 17 -5.82 2.26 -10.58
N GLY A 18 -5.26 2.82 -11.66
CA GLY A 18 -5.44 2.25 -12.99
C GLY A 18 -4.92 0.83 -13.09
N VAL A 19 -3.74 0.58 -12.55
CA VAL A 19 -3.15 -0.77 -12.57
C VAL A 19 -3.92 -1.71 -11.63
N LEU A 20 -4.28 -1.23 -10.45
CA LEU A 20 -5.00 -2.05 -9.47
C LEU A 20 -6.37 -2.46 -9.98
N GLU A 21 -7.05 -1.59 -10.72
CA GLU A 21 -8.34 -1.91 -11.32
C GLU A 21 -8.21 -3.04 -12.34
N GLU A 22 -7.10 -3.08 -13.06
CA GLU A 22 -6.83 -4.16 -14.01
C GLU A 22 -6.48 -5.46 -13.31
N LEU A 23 -5.70 -5.40 -12.24
CA LEU A 23 -5.26 -6.58 -11.51
C LEU A 23 -6.38 -7.18 -10.65
N PHE A 24 -7.21 -6.32 -10.08
CA PHE A 24 -8.27 -6.73 -9.15
C PHE A 24 -9.58 -6.05 -9.56
N PRO A 25 -10.22 -6.50 -10.65
CA PRO A 25 -11.40 -5.81 -11.19
C PRO A 25 -12.59 -5.77 -10.23
N ASP A 26 -12.65 -6.70 -9.29
CA ASP A 26 -13.75 -6.73 -8.32
C ASP A 26 -13.44 -6.01 -7.00
N ALA A 27 -12.25 -5.45 -6.87
CA ALA A 27 -11.87 -4.78 -5.64
C ALA A 27 -12.39 -3.35 -5.60
N ALA A 28 -12.71 -2.89 -4.39
CA ALA A 28 -13.01 -1.48 -4.14
C ALA A 28 -11.69 -0.76 -3.83
N ILE A 29 -11.35 0.22 -4.64
CA ILE A 29 -10.09 0.94 -4.50
C ILE A 29 -10.37 2.36 -4.02
N THR A 30 -9.82 2.71 -2.85
CA THR A 30 -9.97 4.02 -2.25
C THR A 30 -8.63 4.74 -2.27
N ARG A 31 -8.64 6.00 -2.66
CA ARG A 31 -7.45 6.84 -2.73
C ARG A 31 -7.49 7.88 -1.63
N GLY A 32 -6.38 8.04 -0.90
CA GLY A 32 -6.25 9.07 0.11
C GLY A 32 -5.01 9.90 -0.12
N THR A 33 -5.16 11.23 -0.11
CA THR A 33 -4.03 12.15 -0.25
C THR A 33 -3.51 12.64 1.09
N ASP A 34 -4.21 12.35 2.17
CA ASP A 34 -3.83 12.75 3.53
C ASP A 34 -3.74 11.50 4.41
N PRO A 35 -2.54 11.19 4.97
CA PRO A 35 -2.39 9.99 5.79
C PRO A 35 -3.25 10.00 7.05
N LEU A 36 -3.53 11.17 7.63
CA LEU A 36 -4.37 11.26 8.81
C LEU A 36 -5.81 10.87 8.50
N MET A 37 -6.31 11.31 7.35
CA MET A 37 -7.65 10.93 6.90
C MET A 37 -7.71 9.44 6.51
N ALA A 38 -6.63 8.94 5.92
CA ALA A 38 -6.53 7.53 5.58
C ALA A 38 -6.58 6.65 6.83
N GLY A 39 -5.91 7.08 7.90
CA GLY A 39 -5.96 6.38 9.18
C GLY A 39 -7.37 6.34 9.75
N LYS A 40 -8.10 7.46 9.67
CA LYS A 40 -9.49 7.51 10.10
C LYS A 40 -10.37 6.60 9.25
N TYR A 41 -10.12 6.57 7.95
CA TYR A 41 -10.85 5.68 7.04
C TYR A 41 -10.69 4.22 7.48
N ALA A 42 -9.46 3.81 7.74
CA ALA A 42 -9.17 2.44 8.17
C ALA A 42 -9.80 2.10 9.52
N PHE A 43 -10.05 3.11 10.36
CA PHE A 43 -10.71 2.91 11.64
C PHE A 43 -12.18 2.49 11.47
N HIS A 44 -12.81 2.94 10.38
CA HIS A 44 -14.23 2.71 10.14
C HIS A 44 -14.54 1.72 9.01
N HIS A 45 -13.53 1.31 8.25
CA HIS A 45 -13.70 0.45 7.09
C HIS A 45 -12.66 -0.66 7.08
N GLU A 46 -13.08 -1.85 6.69
CA GLU A 46 -12.15 -2.96 6.54
C GLU A 46 -11.23 -2.70 5.35
N VAL A 47 -9.93 -2.90 5.54
CA VAL A 47 -8.92 -2.74 4.51
C VAL A 47 -8.15 -4.05 4.38
N ASP A 48 -8.14 -4.62 3.18
CA ASP A 48 -7.43 -5.87 2.91
C ASP A 48 -5.99 -5.63 2.47
N ILE A 49 -5.79 -4.60 1.65
CA ILE A 49 -4.46 -4.22 1.16
C ILE A 49 -4.27 -2.72 1.34
N LEU A 50 -3.14 -2.34 1.94
CA LEU A 50 -2.75 -0.94 2.11
C LEU A 50 -1.47 -0.68 1.33
N LEU A 51 -1.48 0.35 0.49
CA LEU A 51 -0.31 0.81 -0.25
C LEU A 51 -0.03 2.24 0.21
N ALA A 52 1.07 2.45 0.92
CA ALA A 52 1.40 3.74 1.50
C ALA A 52 2.74 4.26 1.01
N ASP A 53 2.75 5.50 0.56
CA ASP A 53 3.97 6.19 0.14
C ASP A 53 4.82 6.48 1.36
N VAL A 54 6.12 6.21 1.28
CA VAL A 54 7.03 6.48 2.39
C VAL A 54 7.15 7.98 2.65
N ASP A 55 7.17 8.78 1.59
CA ASP A 55 7.32 10.23 1.68
C ASP A 55 5.98 10.92 1.70
N MET A 56 5.46 11.19 2.89
CA MET A 56 4.22 11.95 3.04
C MET A 56 4.39 13.02 4.11
N LYS A 57 3.65 14.11 3.96
CA LYS A 57 3.59 15.15 4.96
C LYS A 57 2.77 14.67 6.14
N ARG A 58 3.09 15.12 7.34
CA ARG A 58 2.41 14.86 8.61
C ARG A 58 2.67 13.47 9.18
N MET A 59 2.60 12.44 8.37
CA MET A 59 2.82 11.07 8.82
C MET A 59 3.41 10.30 7.65
N ASP A 60 4.55 9.66 7.84
CA ASP A 60 5.15 8.86 6.78
C ASP A 60 4.43 7.51 6.62
N GLY A 61 4.76 6.80 5.54
CA GLY A 61 4.10 5.54 5.22
C GLY A 61 4.30 4.47 6.28
N ILE A 62 5.46 4.43 6.91
CA ILE A 62 5.76 3.44 7.95
C ILE A 62 4.87 3.68 9.17
N GLN A 63 4.71 4.92 9.58
CA GLN A 63 3.85 5.28 10.71
C GLN A 63 2.39 4.93 10.39
N LEU A 64 1.94 5.21 9.18
CA LEU A 64 0.59 4.88 8.77
C LEU A 64 0.35 3.36 8.79
N ILE A 65 1.30 2.59 8.28
CA ILE A 65 1.21 1.14 8.28
C ILE A 65 1.09 0.61 9.70
N HIS A 66 1.92 1.10 10.62
CA HIS A 66 1.81 0.70 12.03
C HIS A 66 0.44 1.01 12.61
N PHE A 67 -0.07 2.22 12.34
CA PHE A 67 -1.37 2.63 12.83
C PHE A 67 -2.48 1.70 12.33
N VAL A 68 -2.50 1.44 11.02
CA VAL A 68 -3.54 0.61 10.41
C VAL A 68 -3.43 -0.84 10.89
N ARG A 69 -2.22 -1.35 11.02
CA ARG A 69 -2.01 -2.73 11.49
C ARG A 69 -2.49 -2.94 12.91
N GLN A 70 -2.43 -1.93 13.76
CA GLN A 70 -2.95 -2.03 15.12
C GLN A 70 -4.47 -2.22 15.11
N GLU A 71 -5.15 -1.55 14.18
CA GLU A 71 -6.60 -1.65 14.05
C GLU A 71 -7.02 -2.89 13.25
N GLN A 72 -6.22 -3.27 12.27
CA GLN A 72 -6.54 -4.36 11.36
C GLN A 72 -5.32 -5.26 11.16
N PRO A 73 -5.06 -6.18 12.10
CA PRO A 73 -3.83 -7.00 12.04
C PRO A 73 -3.72 -7.88 10.79
N ALA A 74 -4.83 -8.16 10.12
CA ALA A 74 -4.81 -8.98 8.91
C ALA A 74 -4.50 -8.20 7.63
N VAL A 75 -4.39 -6.87 7.69
CA VAL A 75 -4.11 -6.07 6.51
C VAL A 75 -2.73 -6.41 5.92
N ARG A 76 -2.67 -6.50 4.59
CA ARG A 76 -1.39 -6.64 3.92
C ARG A 76 -0.92 -5.26 3.50
N ALA A 77 0.17 -4.80 4.06
CA ALA A 77 0.67 -3.45 3.87
C ALA A 77 1.93 -3.43 3.03
N TYR A 78 1.98 -2.53 2.06
CA TYR A 78 3.11 -2.34 1.15
C TYR A 78 3.55 -0.90 1.21
N LEU A 79 4.86 -0.68 1.23
CA LEU A 79 5.45 0.65 1.25
C LEU A 79 5.92 1.02 -0.15
N LEU A 80 5.54 2.20 -0.62
CA LEU A 80 5.94 2.74 -1.91
C LEU A 80 7.03 3.78 -1.71
N GLY A 81 8.04 3.77 -2.56
CA GLY A 81 9.08 4.81 -2.51
C GLY A 81 10.09 4.66 -3.60
N GLN A 82 10.89 5.70 -3.80
CA GLN A 82 12.02 5.64 -4.72
C GLN A 82 13.10 4.73 -4.13
N GLU A 83 13.87 4.09 -4.99
CA GLU A 83 14.91 3.17 -4.57
C GLU A 83 15.86 3.80 -3.55
N SER A 84 16.30 5.03 -3.81
CA SER A 84 17.20 5.74 -2.90
C SER A 84 16.60 5.96 -1.52
N THR A 85 15.30 6.25 -1.46
CA THR A 85 14.60 6.43 -0.20
C THR A 85 14.44 5.10 0.54
N LEU A 86 14.03 4.07 -0.16
CA LEU A 86 13.81 2.75 0.44
C LEU A 86 15.12 2.14 0.95
N CYS A 87 16.22 2.34 0.21
CA CYS A 87 17.54 1.85 0.63
C CYS A 87 18.06 2.57 1.87
N GLY A 88 17.58 3.79 2.13
CA GLY A 88 17.96 4.56 3.30
C GLY A 88 17.17 4.24 4.56
N LEU A 89 16.18 3.36 4.47
CA LEU A 89 15.38 2.98 5.64
C LEU A 89 16.18 2.09 6.59
N PRO A 90 15.82 2.08 7.89
CA PRO A 90 16.48 1.20 8.85
C PRO A 90 16.36 -0.26 8.42
N LEU A 91 17.41 -1.03 8.67
CA LEU A 91 17.43 -2.44 8.32
C LEU A 91 16.34 -3.24 9.02
N SER A 92 15.92 -2.81 10.19
CA SER A 92 14.81 -3.43 10.89
C SER A 92 13.51 -2.92 10.29
N MET A 93 13.16 -3.43 9.13
CA MET A 93 11.84 -3.16 8.56
C MET A 93 10.78 -3.74 9.49
N PRO A 94 9.68 -3.02 9.70
CA PRO A 94 8.60 -3.59 10.50
C PRO A 94 8.17 -4.93 9.90
N GLU A 95 8.05 -5.94 10.75
CA GLU A 95 7.54 -7.25 10.32
C GLU A 95 6.12 -7.13 9.77
N ASP A 96 5.51 -5.98 9.98
CA ASP A 96 4.16 -5.66 9.56
C ASP A 96 4.02 -5.46 8.05
N MET A 97 5.11 -5.26 7.32
CA MET A 97 5.01 -4.97 5.90
C MET A 97 5.09 -6.22 5.06
N ALA A 98 4.15 -6.34 4.12
CA ALA A 98 4.11 -7.46 3.19
C ALA A 98 5.13 -7.31 2.07
N GLY A 99 5.54 -6.09 1.74
CA GLY A 99 6.55 -5.87 0.71
C GLY A 99 6.82 -4.41 0.43
N LEU A 100 7.74 -4.18 -0.49
CA LEU A 100 8.14 -2.85 -0.95
C LEU A 100 7.83 -2.73 -2.43
N ILE A 101 7.41 -1.54 -2.84
CA ILE A 101 7.17 -1.21 -4.26
C ILE A 101 8.07 -0.04 -4.61
N VAL A 102 9.00 -0.28 -5.52
CA VAL A 102 9.97 0.74 -5.93
C VAL A 102 9.36 1.62 -7.02
N LEU A 103 9.50 2.93 -6.86
CA LEU A 103 9.00 3.91 -7.82
C LEU A 103 10.13 4.38 -8.74
N PRO A 104 9.87 4.62 -10.02
CA PRO A 104 8.59 4.36 -10.69
C PRO A 104 8.37 2.86 -10.90
N PHE A 105 7.14 2.43 -10.73
CA PHE A 105 6.78 1.02 -10.91
C PHE A 105 6.29 0.78 -12.33
N THR A 106 6.40 -0.49 -12.79
CA THR A 106 5.69 -0.94 -13.98
C THR A 106 4.50 -1.79 -13.54
N ALA A 107 3.53 -1.95 -14.44
CA ALA A 107 2.37 -2.80 -14.14
C ALA A 107 2.81 -4.23 -13.82
N ALA A 108 3.82 -4.74 -14.54
CA ALA A 108 4.35 -6.08 -14.31
C ALA A 108 5.02 -6.21 -12.94
N GLU A 109 5.78 -5.20 -12.52
CA GLU A 109 6.43 -5.20 -11.21
C GLU A 109 5.42 -5.16 -10.08
N LEU A 110 4.41 -4.31 -10.22
CA LEU A 110 3.35 -4.22 -9.22
C LEU A 110 2.58 -5.53 -9.13
N ALA A 111 2.25 -6.12 -10.28
CA ALA A 111 1.59 -7.41 -10.33
C ALA A 111 2.42 -8.50 -9.65
N ALA A 112 3.73 -8.52 -9.89
CA ALA A 112 4.62 -9.51 -9.29
C ALA A 112 4.62 -9.42 -7.77
N VAL A 113 4.69 -8.20 -7.22
CA VAL A 113 4.71 -7.99 -5.77
C VAL A 113 3.38 -8.40 -5.14
N LEU A 114 2.26 -8.03 -5.76
CA LEU A 114 0.94 -8.28 -5.21
C LEU A 114 0.44 -9.69 -5.47
N ASN A 115 0.74 -10.24 -6.64
CA ASN A 115 0.20 -11.53 -7.06
C ASN A 115 0.89 -12.74 -6.45
N VAL A 116 2.03 -12.58 -5.83
CA VAL A 116 2.67 -13.68 -5.12
C VAL A 116 1.70 -14.27 -4.09
N SER A 117 0.98 -13.41 -3.38
CA SER A 117 -0.03 -13.86 -2.42
C SER A 117 -1.29 -14.37 -3.10
N ALA A 118 -1.70 -13.71 -4.17
CA ALA A 118 -2.92 -14.10 -4.91
C ALA A 118 -2.75 -15.47 -5.58
N ALA A 119 -1.58 -15.72 -6.17
CA ALA A 119 -1.31 -17.01 -6.81
C ALA A 119 -1.39 -18.17 -5.82
N LYS A 120 -0.91 -17.97 -4.61
CA LYS A 120 -1.01 -18.98 -3.56
C LYS A 120 -2.45 -19.27 -3.17
N ASN A 121 -3.28 -18.24 -3.17
CA ASN A 121 -4.69 -18.38 -2.84
C ASN A 121 -5.45 -19.16 -3.92
N GLU A 122 -5.07 -18.96 -5.17
CA GLU A 122 -5.70 -19.66 -6.29
C GLU A 122 -5.38 -21.15 -6.29
N GLU A 123 -4.18 -21.50 -5.86
CA GLU A 123 -3.74 -22.87 -5.79
C GLU A 123 -4.28 -23.59 -4.57
N GLY A 124 -4.66 -22.83 -3.57
CA GLY A 124 -5.23 -23.39 -2.38
C GLY A 124 -6.66 -23.77 -2.57
#